data_1731af5c0ae62340e4b901c2432b052c
#
_entry.id   1731af5c0ae62340e4b901c2432b052c
#
_cell.length_a   1.000
_cell.length_b   1.000
_cell.length_c   1.000
_cell.angle_alpha   90.00
_cell.angle_beta   90.00
_cell.angle_gamma   90.00
#
_symmetry.space_group_name_H-M   'P 1'
#
loop_
_entity.id
_entity.type
_entity.pdbx_description
1 polymer ?
#
loop_
_entity_poly.entity_id
_entity_poly.type
_entity_poly.pdbx_seq_one_letter_code
_entity_poly.pdbx_strand_id
1 'polypeptide(L)'
;MGFGDDHYLRSHRGQNVLAPLRRCVQRRVRRPESTARAARDPTASIQAVPDALAVGESLLGSAPLVCGAYWSAVSVRPLAALLYAAGPNGDGGGIGWVNLAVENVDTGTTTPGWDQVAEICGCADDRAAVWLARAVRGAAALSSRQRFSICYTMREAIAPWLPHTAGVSGR
;
A
#
# COMPACT_ATOMS: atom_id res chain seq x y z
N MET A 1 47.54 24.71 52.74
CA MET A 1 47.60 24.45 51.31
C MET A 1 46.34 23.69 51.00
N GLY A 2 45.36 24.40 50.50
CA GLY A 2 44.04 23.89 50.16
C GLY A 2 43.97 23.52 48.73
N PHE A 3 43.20 22.53 48.43
CA PHE A 3 42.67 22.30 47.06
C PHE A 3 41.20 21.94 47.18
N GLY A 4 40.41 22.79 46.56
CA GLY A 4 38.98 22.65 46.49
C GLY A 4 38.56 21.61 45.45
N ASP A 5 37.59 20.82 45.85
CA ASP A 5 36.89 19.87 45.03
C ASP A 5 35.68 20.58 44.36
N ASP A 6 35.81 20.87 43.10
CA ASP A 6 34.69 21.35 42.28
C ASP A 6 33.88 20.15 41.77
N HIS A 7 32.78 19.86 42.47
CA HIS A 7 31.75 18.93 42.03
C HIS A 7 30.95 19.52 40.86
N TYR A 8 31.30 19.13 39.64
CA TYR A 8 30.50 19.39 38.45
C TYR A 8 29.39 18.36 38.36
N LEU A 9 28.28 18.63 39.04
CA LEU A 9 27.02 17.90 38.86
C LEU A 9 26.42 18.30 37.49
N ARG A 10 26.75 17.56 36.45
CA ARG A 10 26.11 17.64 35.15
C ARG A 10 24.74 16.97 35.21
N SER A 11 23.72 17.77 35.43
CA SER A 11 22.34 17.40 35.35
C SER A 11 22.04 16.91 33.91
N HIS A 12 21.95 15.60 33.70
CA HIS A 12 21.37 15.02 32.53
C HIS A 12 19.84 15.26 32.57
N ARG A 13 19.42 16.39 31.99
CA ARG A 13 18.02 16.56 31.61
C ARG A 13 17.67 15.44 30.64
N GLY A 14 16.87 14.48 31.13
CA GLY A 14 16.19 13.52 30.31
C GLY A 14 15.34 14.24 29.28
N GLN A 15 15.80 14.25 28.04
CA GLN A 15 14.96 14.59 26.91
C GLN A 15 13.96 13.46 26.74
N ASN A 16 12.76 13.67 27.28
CA ASN A 16 11.58 12.91 26.89
C ASN A 16 11.36 13.15 25.38
N VAL A 17 11.92 12.25 24.58
CA VAL A 17 11.56 12.13 23.17
C VAL A 17 10.17 11.49 23.16
N LEU A 18 9.16 12.33 23.33
CA LEU A 18 7.80 11.98 22.96
C LEU A 18 7.81 11.74 21.46
N ALA A 19 7.95 10.48 21.08
CA ALA A 19 7.67 10.07 19.71
C ALA A 19 6.28 10.60 19.34
N PRO A 20 6.13 11.31 18.20
CA PRO A 20 4.83 11.79 17.81
C PRO A 20 3.91 10.57 17.64
N LEU A 21 2.84 10.53 18.44
CA LEU A 21 1.72 9.62 18.22
C LEU A 21 1.29 9.82 16.77
N ARG A 22 1.69 8.91 15.91
CA ARG A 22 1.28 8.86 14.51
C ARG A 22 -0.24 8.81 14.52
N ARG A 23 -0.86 9.89 14.04
CA ARG A 23 -2.30 9.93 13.81
C ARG A 23 -2.64 8.79 12.88
N CYS A 24 -3.20 7.73 13.45
CA CYS A 24 -3.86 6.70 12.69
C CYS A 24 -4.86 7.40 11.76
N VAL A 25 -4.75 7.13 10.47
CA VAL A 25 -5.54 7.76 9.41
C VAL A 25 -7.01 7.82 9.83
N GLN A 26 -7.58 9.02 9.90
CA GLN A 26 -9.00 9.22 10.18
C GLN A 26 -9.81 8.38 9.20
N ARG A 27 -10.60 7.47 9.73
CA ARG A 27 -11.60 6.70 8.99
C ARG A 27 -12.43 7.66 8.14
N ARG A 28 -12.14 7.71 6.85
CA ARG A 28 -12.96 8.47 5.90
C ARG A 28 -14.37 7.90 5.91
N VAL A 29 -15.34 8.76 6.17
CA VAL A 29 -16.76 8.42 6.07
C VAL A 29 -17.02 7.89 4.66
N ARG A 30 -17.45 6.63 4.57
CA ARG A 30 -17.81 5.96 3.32
C ARG A 30 -18.86 6.80 2.60
N ARG A 31 -18.54 7.31 1.41
CA ARG A 31 -19.58 7.70 0.46
C ARG A 31 -20.32 6.45 0.01
N PRO A 32 -21.67 6.46 -0.04
CA PRO A 32 -22.43 5.36 -0.58
C PRO A 32 -22.21 5.29 -2.10
N GLU A 33 -21.23 4.49 -2.53
CA GLU A 33 -21.07 4.16 -3.94
C GLU A 33 -22.11 3.11 -4.32
N SER A 34 -22.64 3.23 -5.55
CA SER A 34 -23.67 2.38 -6.12
C SER A 34 -23.41 0.89 -5.87
N THR A 35 -24.36 0.21 -5.26
CA THR A 35 -24.32 -1.23 -4.91
C THR A 35 -23.93 -2.14 -6.07
N ALA A 36 -24.25 -1.76 -7.30
CA ALA A 36 -23.89 -2.51 -8.51
C ALA A 36 -22.38 -2.46 -8.84
N ARG A 37 -21.68 -1.39 -8.44
CA ARG A 37 -20.23 -1.23 -8.66
C ARG A 37 -19.45 -2.02 -7.61
N ALA A 38 -19.91 -2.03 -6.36
CA ALA A 38 -19.30 -2.80 -5.29
C ALA A 38 -19.34 -4.32 -5.54
N ALA A 39 -20.37 -4.83 -6.24
CA ALA A 39 -20.51 -6.24 -6.56
C ALA A 39 -19.47 -6.75 -7.59
N ARG A 40 -18.74 -5.85 -8.26
CA ARG A 40 -17.70 -6.19 -9.26
C ARG A 40 -16.29 -5.79 -8.79
N ASP A 41 -16.15 -5.09 -7.68
CA ASP A 41 -14.84 -4.66 -7.19
C ASP A 41 -14.18 -5.79 -6.39
N PRO A 42 -13.06 -6.34 -6.86
CA PRO A 42 -12.39 -7.45 -6.18
C PRO A 42 -11.89 -7.08 -4.77
N THR A 43 -11.70 -5.79 -4.47
CA THR A 43 -11.25 -5.35 -3.15
C THR A 43 -12.37 -5.40 -2.10
N ALA A 44 -13.62 -5.40 -2.52
CA ALA A 44 -14.78 -5.34 -1.61
C ALA A 44 -14.91 -6.58 -0.71
N SER A 45 -14.39 -7.73 -1.15
CA SER A 45 -14.42 -8.99 -0.42
C SER A 45 -13.24 -9.19 0.53
N ILE A 46 -12.24 -8.32 0.50
CA ILE A 46 -10.99 -8.48 1.27
C ILE A 46 -11.23 -8.07 2.72
N GLN A 47 -11.27 -9.05 3.61
CA GLN A 47 -11.40 -8.84 5.05
C GLN A 47 -10.08 -9.07 5.81
N ALA A 48 -9.17 -9.88 5.24
CA ALA A 48 -7.90 -10.26 5.86
C ALA A 48 -6.79 -10.38 4.81
N VAL A 49 -5.55 -10.49 5.27
CA VAL A 49 -4.38 -10.66 4.40
C VAL A 49 -4.45 -11.90 3.50
N PRO A 50 -4.92 -13.07 3.97
CA PRO A 50 -5.10 -14.23 3.10
C PRO A 50 -6.04 -13.96 1.91
N ASP A 51 -7.12 -13.19 2.12
CA ASP A 51 -8.04 -12.82 1.04
C ASP A 51 -7.32 -11.96 -0.01
N ALA A 52 -6.55 -10.98 0.45
CA ALA A 52 -5.77 -10.10 -0.43
C ALA A 52 -4.74 -10.88 -1.26
N LEU A 53 -4.09 -11.88 -0.66
CA LEU A 53 -3.16 -12.75 -1.37
C LEU A 53 -3.88 -13.60 -2.41
N ALA A 54 -4.98 -14.25 -2.05
CA ALA A 54 -5.76 -15.09 -2.94
C ALA A 54 -6.31 -14.29 -4.14
N VAL A 55 -6.83 -13.09 -3.88
CA VAL A 55 -7.29 -12.17 -4.95
C VAL A 55 -6.12 -11.74 -5.82
N GLY A 56 -4.99 -11.35 -5.24
CA GLY A 56 -3.79 -10.95 -5.97
C GLY A 56 -3.25 -12.06 -6.88
N GLU A 57 -3.17 -13.29 -6.37
CA GLU A 57 -2.77 -14.48 -7.16
C GLU A 57 -3.75 -14.74 -8.30
N SER A 58 -5.06 -14.66 -8.05
CA SER A 58 -6.09 -14.86 -9.06
C SER A 58 -6.01 -13.81 -10.18
N LEU A 59 -5.84 -12.54 -9.83
CA LEU A 59 -5.70 -11.45 -10.81
C LEU A 59 -4.45 -11.64 -11.67
N LEU A 60 -3.30 -11.92 -11.05
CA LEU A 60 -2.05 -12.14 -11.76
C LEU A 60 -2.07 -13.42 -12.59
N GLY A 61 -2.74 -14.48 -12.11
CA GLY A 61 -2.88 -15.75 -12.84
C GLY A 61 -3.78 -15.65 -14.06
N SER A 62 -4.74 -14.73 -14.09
CA SER A 62 -5.62 -14.47 -15.23
C SER A 62 -5.08 -13.43 -16.21
N ALA A 63 -4.05 -12.68 -15.82
CA ALA A 63 -3.45 -11.65 -16.66
C ALA A 63 -2.56 -12.25 -17.76
N PRO A 64 -2.39 -11.56 -18.90
CA PRO A 64 -1.38 -11.91 -19.88
C PRO A 64 0.02 -11.93 -19.24
N LEU A 65 0.83 -12.96 -19.54
CA LEU A 65 2.20 -13.06 -19.03
C LEU A 65 3.16 -12.11 -19.78
N VAL A 66 2.87 -10.84 -19.78
CA VAL A 66 3.56 -9.82 -20.60
C VAL A 66 5.03 -9.68 -20.20
N CYS A 67 5.30 -9.73 -18.90
CA CYS A 67 6.67 -9.66 -18.36
C CYS A 67 7.23 -11.05 -17.96
N GLY A 68 6.44 -12.12 -18.12
CA GLY A 68 6.81 -13.50 -17.78
C GLY A 68 6.48 -13.90 -16.34
N ALA A 69 6.47 -15.22 -16.10
CA ALA A 69 6.04 -15.82 -14.83
C ALA A 69 6.82 -15.33 -13.59
N TYR A 70 8.09 -15.00 -13.75
CA TYR A 70 8.90 -14.45 -12.66
C TYR A 70 8.30 -13.15 -12.10
N TRP A 71 7.95 -12.21 -12.97
CA TRP A 71 7.41 -10.92 -12.54
C TRP A 71 6.00 -11.07 -11.96
N SER A 72 5.19 -12.00 -12.49
CA SER A 72 3.90 -12.33 -11.87
C SER A 72 4.09 -12.82 -10.43
N ALA A 73 5.01 -13.75 -10.20
CA ALA A 73 5.28 -14.28 -8.86
C ALA A 73 5.82 -13.20 -7.88
N VAL A 74 6.72 -12.33 -8.34
CA VAL A 74 7.27 -11.24 -7.51
C VAL A 74 6.21 -10.17 -7.21
N SER A 75 5.24 -9.97 -8.09
CA SER A 75 4.18 -8.97 -7.95
C SER A 75 3.06 -9.37 -6.99
N VAL A 76 2.93 -10.65 -6.61
CA VAL A 76 1.83 -11.14 -5.73
C VAL A 76 1.75 -10.33 -4.43
N ARG A 77 2.85 -10.23 -3.72
CA ARG A 77 2.88 -9.57 -2.41
C ARG A 77 2.65 -8.06 -2.47
N PRO A 78 3.33 -7.32 -3.36
CA PRO A 78 3.02 -5.90 -3.55
C PRO A 78 1.57 -5.66 -3.95
N LEU A 79 1.02 -6.45 -4.91
CA LEU A 79 -0.38 -6.32 -5.31
C LEU A 79 -1.33 -6.63 -4.15
N ALA A 80 -1.08 -7.70 -3.38
CA ALA A 80 -1.87 -8.03 -2.20
C ALA A 80 -1.87 -6.88 -1.17
N ALA A 81 -0.74 -6.20 -0.97
CA ALA A 81 -0.66 -5.05 -0.09
C ALA A 81 -1.53 -3.88 -0.57
N LEU A 82 -1.49 -3.57 -1.88
CA LEU A 82 -2.32 -2.53 -2.48
C LEU A 82 -3.81 -2.89 -2.36
N LEU A 83 -4.17 -4.13 -2.64
CA LEU A 83 -5.54 -4.64 -2.54
C LEU A 83 -6.06 -4.56 -1.09
N TYR A 84 -5.24 -4.99 -0.11
CA TYR A 84 -5.57 -4.89 1.32
C TYR A 84 -5.76 -3.44 1.76
N ALA A 85 -4.86 -2.56 1.36
CA ALA A 85 -4.94 -1.14 1.70
C ALA A 85 -6.15 -0.44 1.07
N ALA A 86 -6.56 -0.87 -0.13
CA ALA A 86 -7.75 -0.35 -0.83
C ALA A 86 -9.06 -0.99 -0.36
N GLY A 87 -8.98 -2.09 0.40
CA GLY A 87 -10.12 -2.84 0.91
C GLY A 87 -10.84 -2.15 2.08
N PRO A 88 -11.91 -2.80 2.63
CA PRO A 88 -12.74 -2.22 3.69
C PRO A 88 -11.99 -1.90 4.98
N ASN A 89 -10.92 -2.61 5.28
CA ASN A 89 -10.10 -2.41 6.49
C ASN A 89 -8.99 -1.37 6.30
N GLY A 90 -8.79 -0.88 5.08
CA GLY A 90 -7.84 0.19 4.75
C GLY A 90 -8.53 1.50 4.38
N ASP A 91 -8.17 2.08 3.24
CA ASP A 91 -8.75 3.34 2.74
C ASP A 91 -10.19 3.17 2.19
N GLY A 92 -10.54 1.97 1.73
CA GLY A 92 -11.84 1.66 1.16
C GLY A 92 -12.09 2.24 -0.24
N GLY A 93 -11.04 2.68 -0.91
CA GLY A 93 -11.12 3.32 -2.22
C GLY A 93 -11.30 2.38 -3.41
N GLY A 94 -11.26 1.05 -3.18
CA GLY A 94 -11.52 0.04 -4.19
C GLY A 94 -10.44 -0.09 -5.25
N ILE A 95 -10.75 -0.81 -6.35
CA ILE A 95 -9.79 -1.10 -7.42
C ILE A 95 -9.29 0.17 -8.13
N GLY A 96 -10.09 1.23 -8.17
CA GLY A 96 -9.67 2.51 -8.73
C GLY A 96 -8.54 3.16 -7.91
N TRP A 97 -8.59 3.02 -6.59
CA TRP A 97 -7.51 3.45 -5.70
C TRP A 97 -6.23 2.64 -5.92
N VAL A 98 -6.37 1.30 -6.10
CA VAL A 98 -5.25 0.42 -6.45
C VAL A 98 -4.55 0.89 -7.72
N ASN A 99 -5.32 1.23 -8.77
CA ASN A 99 -4.76 1.70 -10.03
C ASN A 99 -3.92 2.97 -9.85
N LEU A 100 -4.43 3.94 -9.09
CA LEU A 100 -3.67 5.16 -8.80
C LEU A 100 -2.41 4.87 -7.99
N ALA A 101 -2.50 3.98 -6.98
CA ALA A 101 -1.37 3.62 -6.14
C ALA A 101 -0.27 2.86 -6.92
N VAL A 102 -0.64 2.00 -7.87
CA VAL A 102 0.33 1.29 -8.74
C VAL A 102 1.19 2.28 -9.52
N GLU A 103 0.64 3.41 -9.97
CA GLU A 103 1.35 4.43 -10.74
C GLU A 103 2.23 5.33 -9.87
N ASN A 104 1.94 5.45 -8.58
CA ASN A 104 2.63 6.33 -7.64
C ASN A 104 3.63 5.55 -6.76
N VAL A 105 4.68 5.03 -7.40
CA VAL A 105 5.74 4.29 -6.70
C VAL A 105 6.71 5.20 -5.96
N ASP A 106 6.92 6.39 -6.47
CA ASP A 106 7.90 7.33 -5.92
C ASP A 106 7.37 7.99 -4.65
N THR A 107 8.23 7.96 -3.63
CA THR A 107 7.92 8.42 -2.28
C THR A 107 7.57 9.91 -2.23
N GLY A 108 6.53 10.25 -1.49
CA GLY A 108 6.29 11.61 -1.01
C GLY A 108 5.54 12.54 -1.96
N THR A 109 5.00 12.07 -3.08
CA THR A 109 4.42 12.97 -4.06
C THR A 109 2.91 13.16 -3.94
N THR A 110 2.14 12.10 -3.87
CA THR A 110 0.67 12.18 -3.79
C THR A 110 0.06 10.91 -3.21
N THR A 111 -1.08 11.05 -2.55
CA THR A 111 -1.92 9.91 -2.16
C THR A 111 -2.93 9.63 -3.29
N PRO A 112 -3.20 8.36 -3.62
CA PRO A 112 -2.62 7.14 -3.08
C PRO A 112 -1.24 6.80 -3.66
N GLY A 113 -0.40 6.14 -2.87
CA GLY A 113 0.95 5.73 -3.27
C GLY A 113 1.49 4.61 -2.39
N TRP A 114 2.66 4.08 -2.75
CA TRP A 114 3.26 2.93 -2.05
C TRP A 114 3.61 3.22 -0.59
N ASP A 115 3.98 4.46 -0.25
CA ASP A 115 4.23 4.84 1.14
C ASP A 115 2.95 4.78 1.97
N GLN A 116 1.83 5.26 1.43
CA GLN A 116 0.53 5.17 2.11
C GLN A 116 0.09 3.72 2.28
N VAL A 117 0.29 2.86 1.26
CA VAL A 117 0.04 1.41 1.37
C VAL A 117 0.84 0.81 2.52
N ALA A 118 2.15 1.12 2.56
CA ALA A 118 3.03 0.61 3.60
C ALA A 118 2.69 1.14 4.99
N GLU A 119 2.13 2.34 5.10
CA GLU A 119 1.63 2.90 6.35
C GLU A 119 0.33 2.23 6.80
N ILE A 120 -0.66 2.08 5.92
CA ILE A 120 -1.93 1.39 6.21
C ILE A 120 -1.66 -0.03 6.69
N CYS A 121 -0.86 -0.81 5.95
CA CYS A 121 -0.50 -2.16 6.33
C CYS A 121 0.33 -2.21 7.62
N GLY A 122 1.19 -1.22 7.84
CA GLY A 122 2.07 -1.16 9.01
C GLY A 122 1.38 -0.75 10.31
N CYS A 123 0.24 -0.05 10.21
CA CYS A 123 -0.59 0.37 11.35
C CYS A 123 -1.68 -0.63 11.70
N ALA A 124 -1.87 -1.70 10.91
CA ALA A 124 -2.83 -2.74 11.20
C ALA A 124 -2.38 -3.57 12.42
N ASP A 125 -3.33 -4.00 13.25
CA ASP A 125 -3.07 -4.88 14.40
C ASP A 125 -2.69 -6.31 13.99
N ASP A 126 -2.71 -6.60 12.68
CA ASP A 126 -2.39 -7.89 12.10
C ASP A 126 -0.91 -7.97 11.69
N ARG A 127 -0.19 -8.95 12.25
CA ARG A 127 1.21 -9.25 11.87
C ARG A 127 1.39 -9.55 10.39
N ALA A 128 0.41 -10.16 9.76
CA ALA A 128 0.44 -10.47 8.34
C ALA A 128 0.37 -9.19 7.50
N ALA A 129 -0.40 -8.19 7.92
CA ALA A 129 -0.44 -6.88 7.26
C ALA A 129 0.90 -6.15 7.38
N VAL A 130 1.56 -6.21 8.54
CA VAL A 130 2.92 -5.66 8.73
C VAL A 130 3.93 -6.31 7.78
N TRP A 131 3.76 -7.61 7.50
CA TRP A 131 4.59 -8.30 6.53
C TRP A 131 4.34 -7.80 5.08
N LEU A 132 3.09 -7.50 4.71
CA LEU A 132 2.77 -6.85 3.44
C LEU A 132 3.41 -5.46 3.34
N ALA A 133 3.41 -4.67 4.41
CA ALA A 133 4.11 -3.39 4.44
C ALA A 133 5.61 -3.51 4.12
N ARG A 134 6.26 -4.56 4.63
CA ARG A 134 7.67 -4.85 4.31
C ARG A 134 7.84 -5.25 2.84
N ALA A 135 6.92 -6.02 2.28
CA ALA A 135 6.98 -6.42 0.88
C ALA A 135 6.89 -5.22 -0.07
N VAL A 136 6.00 -4.26 0.20
CA VAL A 136 5.89 -3.02 -0.57
C VAL A 136 7.16 -2.18 -0.46
N ARG A 137 7.69 -1.97 0.75
CA ARG A 137 8.94 -1.22 0.94
C ARG A 137 10.12 -1.90 0.24
N GLY A 138 10.20 -3.24 0.30
CA GLY A 138 11.21 -4.01 -0.42
C GLY A 138 11.11 -3.83 -1.93
N ALA A 139 9.91 -3.87 -2.48
CA ALA A 139 9.67 -3.64 -3.90
C ALA A 139 9.97 -2.19 -4.31
N ALA A 140 9.65 -1.20 -3.47
CA ALA A 140 9.98 0.21 -3.70
C ALA A 140 11.51 0.47 -3.72
N ALA A 141 12.29 -0.30 -2.97
CA ALA A 141 13.75 -0.20 -2.92
C ALA A 141 14.46 -0.83 -4.13
N LEU A 142 13.76 -1.52 -5.01
CA LEU A 142 14.34 -2.10 -6.22
C LEU A 142 14.75 -1.03 -7.23
N SER A 143 15.57 -1.42 -8.21
CA SER A 143 15.94 -0.54 -9.32
C SER A 143 14.69 -0.07 -10.11
N SER A 144 14.78 1.09 -10.74
CA SER A 144 13.65 1.66 -11.52
C SER A 144 13.14 0.68 -12.60
N ARG A 145 14.04 -0.08 -13.23
CA ARG A 145 13.67 -1.09 -14.22
C ARG A 145 12.86 -2.23 -13.62
N GLN A 146 13.26 -2.71 -12.45
CA GLN A 146 12.53 -3.78 -11.74
C GLN A 146 11.17 -3.30 -11.23
N ARG A 147 11.14 -2.08 -10.65
CA ARG A 147 9.86 -1.45 -10.25
C ARG A 147 8.91 -1.31 -11.42
N PHE A 148 9.41 -0.82 -12.56
CA PHE A 148 8.60 -0.72 -13.78
C PHE A 148 7.98 -2.07 -14.17
N SER A 149 8.76 -3.16 -14.16
CA SER A 149 8.25 -4.50 -14.49
C SER A 149 7.15 -4.96 -13.53
N ILE A 150 7.30 -4.69 -12.21
CA ILE A 150 6.29 -5.01 -11.19
C ILE A 150 5.02 -4.17 -11.42
N CYS A 151 5.15 -2.85 -11.57
CA CYS A 151 4.01 -1.96 -11.80
C CYS A 151 3.26 -2.33 -13.08
N TYR A 152 3.99 -2.58 -14.17
CA TYR A 152 3.40 -2.96 -15.43
C TYR A 152 2.62 -4.28 -15.31
N THR A 153 3.20 -5.30 -14.66
CA THR A 153 2.55 -6.59 -14.42
C THR A 153 1.28 -6.43 -13.57
N MET A 154 1.31 -5.60 -12.52
CA MET A 154 0.14 -5.33 -11.68
C MET A 154 -0.95 -4.56 -12.45
N ARG A 155 -0.57 -3.58 -13.27
CA ARG A 155 -1.54 -2.84 -14.12
C ARG A 155 -2.29 -3.75 -15.07
N GLU A 156 -1.58 -4.64 -15.77
CA GLU A 156 -2.20 -5.62 -16.66
C GLU A 156 -3.18 -6.53 -15.90
N ALA A 157 -2.84 -6.92 -14.67
CA ALA A 157 -3.69 -7.77 -13.85
C ALA A 157 -4.99 -7.07 -13.39
N ILE A 158 -4.95 -5.79 -13.10
CA ILE A 158 -6.12 -5.04 -12.62
C ILE A 158 -6.93 -4.38 -13.76
N ALA A 159 -6.35 -4.23 -14.96
CA ALA A 159 -6.97 -3.53 -16.08
C ALA A 159 -8.41 -4.00 -16.42
N PRO A 160 -8.73 -5.32 -16.42
CA PRO A 160 -10.09 -5.79 -16.70
C PRO A 160 -11.14 -5.33 -15.67
N TRP A 161 -10.71 -4.92 -14.47
CA TRP A 161 -11.58 -4.54 -13.37
C TRP A 161 -11.78 -3.03 -13.24
N LEU A 162 -11.01 -2.26 -14.01
CA LEU A 162 -11.17 -0.81 -14.05
C LEU A 162 -12.43 -0.41 -14.82
N PRO A 163 -13.13 0.64 -14.38
CA PRO A 163 -14.25 1.17 -15.15
C PRO A 163 -13.73 1.56 -16.54
N HIS A 164 -14.32 0.98 -17.57
CA HIS A 164 -14.08 1.45 -18.94
C HIS A 164 -14.50 2.92 -18.97
N THR A 165 -13.57 3.82 -19.15
CA THR A 165 -13.90 5.16 -19.60
C THR A 165 -14.50 4.98 -20.97
N ALA A 166 -15.86 4.94 -21.04
CA ALA A 166 -16.56 4.97 -22.31
C ALA A 166 -15.99 6.16 -23.06
N GLY A 167 -15.30 5.86 -24.17
CA GLY A 167 -14.58 6.84 -24.93
C GLY A 167 -15.48 8.03 -25.21
N VAL A 168 -15.03 9.22 -24.83
CA VAL A 168 -15.50 10.45 -25.39
C VAL A 168 -15.06 10.43 -26.85
N SER A 169 -15.85 9.76 -27.69
CA SER A 169 -15.79 9.96 -29.13
C SER A 169 -16.26 11.38 -29.39
N GLY A 170 -15.30 12.31 -29.31
CA GLY A 170 -15.50 13.66 -29.84
C GLY A 170 -15.76 13.57 -31.32
N ARG A 171 -16.94 13.98 -31.70
CA ARG A 171 -17.24 14.39 -33.07
C ARG A 171 -16.56 15.72 -33.35
#